data_36036027d0169769113e7174e841210f
#
_entry.id   36036027d0169769113e7174e841210f
#
_cell.length_a   1.000
_cell.length_b   1.000
_cell.length_c   1.000
_cell.angle_alpha   90.00
_cell.angle_beta   90.00
_cell.angle_gamma   90.00
#
_symmetry.space_group_name_H-M   'P 1'
#
loop_
_entity.id
_entity.type
_entity.pdbx_description
1 polymer ?
#
loop_
_entity_poly.entity_id
_entity_poly.type
_entity_poly.pdbx_seq_one_letter_code
_entity_poly.pdbx_strand_id
1 'polypeptide(L)'
;HPARQAASLELAQITHMLTSKESDFDNVAFDTEYRRLQGALQQRRQVEKESKLLLDKLNEQATAFARNFQQAMRLTGEIKKREKDLQDIRERINFLTLERDALGFVHLVTPAMSPDTPMGFGRTKMLIGLIAVAVMLGLAVPVLVDMLNHSIRSIKDAEKAMGISAAGWQPAASDAASYLFAEEQMRRFVSTLLRNRARHNRQVFAFTAVGSSSATTRVVMDAASVIQKLGPRVLVVDVNRYESHPDLELLRPGLSDYLAGEVKSDALVHQYAHEGQVLNVVGLGAHRNAGLQRLDLLKQITETWAATYDFVLYDLPPVLLSSDTEFLIETLGQVFVVVEA
;
A
#
# COMPACT_ATOMS: atom_id res chain seq x y z
N HIS A 1 19.99 -49.21 61.78
CA HIS A 1 21.06 -48.27 62.09
C HIS A 1 20.47 -46.86 62.22
N PRO A 2 20.50 -46.20 63.40
CA PRO A 2 19.84 -44.93 63.66
C PRO A 2 20.36 -43.81 62.72
N ALA A 3 21.62 -43.88 62.33
CA ALA A 3 22.23 -42.87 61.41
C ALA A 3 21.60 -42.87 59.99
N ARG A 4 21.12 -43.98 59.48
CA ARG A 4 20.43 -44.05 58.20
C ARG A 4 18.99 -43.46 58.26
N GLN A 5 18.32 -43.62 59.40
CA GLN A 5 16.99 -43.02 59.59
C GLN A 5 17.08 -41.50 59.78
N ALA A 6 18.10 -40.99 60.46
CA ALA A 6 18.33 -39.54 60.61
C ALA A 6 18.65 -38.92 59.24
N ALA A 7 19.52 -39.51 58.43
CA ALA A 7 19.86 -39.00 57.09
C ALA A 7 18.66 -39.04 56.12
N SER A 8 17.79 -40.03 56.20
CA SER A 8 16.57 -40.09 55.37
C SER A 8 15.52 -39.04 55.78
N LEU A 9 15.43 -38.70 57.06
CA LEU A 9 14.55 -37.65 57.58
C LEU A 9 15.09 -36.27 57.16
N GLU A 10 16.39 -36.03 57.23
CA GLU A 10 16.99 -34.75 56.73
C GLU A 10 16.80 -34.58 55.23
N LEU A 11 17.01 -35.67 54.45
CA LEU A 11 16.79 -35.64 53.01
C LEU A 11 15.32 -35.37 52.67
N ALA A 12 14.36 -35.94 53.38
CA ALA A 12 12.94 -35.66 53.21
C ALA A 12 12.57 -34.23 53.57
N GLN A 13 13.16 -33.68 54.62
CA GLN A 13 12.97 -32.25 55.00
C GLN A 13 13.56 -31.29 53.97
N ILE A 14 14.75 -31.57 53.48
CA ILE A 14 15.39 -30.72 52.42
C ILE A 14 14.59 -30.79 51.10
N THR A 15 14.10 -31.99 50.73
CA THR A 15 13.27 -32.15 49.53
C THR A 15 11.94 -31.40 49.67
N HIS A 16 11.31 -31.48 50.83
CA HIS A 16 10.08 -30.73 51.13
C HIS A 16 10.30 -29.21 51.12
N MET A 17 11.40 -28.75 51.67
CA MET A 17 11.75 -27.29 51.60
C MET A 17 12.07 -26.84 50.21
N LEU A 18 12.72 -27.65 49.36
CA LEU A 18 13.02 -27.33 47.97
C LEU A 18 11.72 -27.26 47.13
N THR A 19 10.84 -28.24 47.24
CA THR A 19 9.56 -28.22 46.52
C THR A 19 8.63 -27.12 46.98
N SER A 20 8.63 -26.75 48.26
CA SER A 20 7.87 -25.60 48.77
C SER A 20 8.42 -24.28 48.21
N LYS A 21 9.75 -24.12 48.20
CA LYS A 21 10.37 -22.92 47.62
C LYS A 21 10.19 -22.82 46.12
N GLU A 22 10.24 -23.91 45.38
CA GLU A 22 10.00 -23.95 43.94
C GLU A 22 8.56 -23.53 43.61
N SER A 23 7.57 -24.07 44.39
CA SER A 23 6.15 -23.67 44.26
C SER A 23 5.93 -22.19 44.63
N ASP A 24 6.63 -21.66 45.63
CA ASP A 24 6.53 -20.24 46.02
C ASP A 24 7.15 -19.33 44.96
N PHE A 25 8.27 -19.73 44.32
CA PHE A 25 8.90 -18.99 43.24
C PHE A 25 8.00 -18.96 41.98
N ASP A 26 7.41 -20.09 41.60
CA ASP A 26 6.48 -20.18 40.47
C ASP A 26 5.22 -19.32 40.70
N ASN A 27 4.68 -19.34 41.92
CA ASN A 27 3.52 -18.51 42.27
C ASN A 27 3.85 -17.02 42.23
N VAL A 28 5.04 -16.58 42.71
CA VAL A 28 5.47 -15.19 42.69
C VAL A 28 5.75 -14.74 41.27
N ALA A 29 6.37 -15.58 40.45
CA ALA A 29 6.62 -15.26 39.03
C ALA A 29 5.31 -15.13 38.26
N PHE A 30 4.36 -16.06 38.47
CA PHE A 30 3.03 -16.01 37.88
C PHE A 30 2.23 -14.77 38.30
N ASP A 31 2.27 -14.42 39.60
CA ASP A 31 1.56 -13.26 40.14
C ASP A 31 2.15 -11.93 39.60
N THR A 32 3.46 -11.90 39.39
CA THR A 32 4.16 -10.75 38.84
C THR A 32 3.79 -10.56 37.36
N GLU A 33 3.79 -11.61 36.58
CA GLU A 33 3.43 -11.55 35.15
C GLU A 33 1.92 -11.29 34.98
N TYR A 34 1.07 -11.85 35.82
CA TYR A 34 -0.36 -11.57 35.85
C TYR A 34 -0.65 -10.09 36.14
N ARG A 35 0.03 -9.48 37.13
CA ARG A 35 -0.09 -8.05 37.44
C ARG A 35 0.40 -7.18 36.28
N ARG A 36 1.49 -7.59 35.61
CA ARG A 36 2.01 -6.88 34.43
C ARG A 36 1.02 -6.91 33.28
N LEU A 37 0.44 -8.09 32.99
CA LEU A 37 -0.59 -8.24 31.96
C LEU A 37 -1.86 -7.46 32.29
N GLN A 38 -2.30 -7.46 33.55
CA GLN A 38 -3.43 -6.64 34.00
C GLN A 38 -3.16 -5.15 33.82
N GLY A 39 -1.95 -4.70 34.15
CA GLY A 39 -1.53 -3.30 33.95
C GLY A 39 -1.54 -2.91 32.47
N ALA A 40 -0.99 -3.77 31.61
CA ALA A 40 -0.98 -3.55 30.16
C ALA A 40 -2.42 -3.54 29.58
N LEU A 41 -3.30 -4.40 30.08
CA LEU A 41 -4.69 -4.46 29.66
C LEU A 41 -5.48 -3.22 30.10
N GLN A 42 -5.24 -2.72 31.31
CA GLN A 42 -5.82 -1.46 31.79
C GLN A 42 -5.33 -0.28 30.96
N GLN A 43 -4.03 -0.22 30.66
CA GLN A 43 -3.46 0.84 29.84
C GLN A 43 -4.07 0.84 28.42
N ARG A 44 -4.19 -0.34 27.79
CA ARG A 44 -4.85 -0.45 26.48
C ARG A 44 -6.31 -0.01 26.51
N ARG A 45 -7.07 -0.39 27.55
CA ARG A 45 -8.46 0.05 27.73
C ARG A 45 -8.57 1.58 27.94
N GLN A 46 -7.59 2.17 28.62
CA GLN A 46 -7.52 3.62 28.81
C GLN A 46 -7.31 4.32 27.46
N VAL A 47 -6.29 3.90 26.69
CA VAL A 47 -6.02 4.43 25.36
C VAL A 47 -7.21 4.26 24.42
N GLU A 48 -7.89 3.12 24.49
CA GLU A 48 -9.11 2.89 23.68
C GLU A 48 -10.23 3.86 24.04
N LYS A 49 -10.45 4.10 25.35
CA LYS A 49 -11.44 5.08 25.79
C LYS A 49 -11.10 6.50 25.34
N GLU A 50 -9.85 6.90 25.50
CA GLU A 50 -9.38 8.23 25.06
C GLU A 50 -9.50 8.40 23.55
N SER A 51 -9.15 7.36 22.79
CA SER A 51 -9.28 7.35 21.33
C SER A 51 -10.74 7.44 20.88
N LYS A 52 -11.66 6.72 21.54
CA LYS A 52 -13.11 6.81 21.27
C LYS A 52 -13.64 8.21 21.57
N LEU A 53 -13.25 8.77 22.71
CA LEU A 53 -13.68 10.11 23.13
C LEU A 53 -13.16 11.20 22.17
N LEU A 54 -11.93 11.03 21.65
CA LEU A 54 -11.38 11.92 20.63
C LEU A 54 -12.12 11.78 19.29
N LEU A 55 -12.45 10.55 18.90
CA LEU A 55 -13.20 10.25 17.69
C LEU A 55 -14.62 10.86 17.75
N ASP A 56 -15.29 10.75 18.88
CA ASP A 56 -16.61 11.35 19.10
C ASP A 56 -16.55 12.88 19.00
N LYS A 57 -15.53 13.51 19.63
CA LYS A 57 -15.33 14.96 19.52
C LYS A 57 -15.05 15.39 18.08
N LEU A 58 -14.21 14.65 17.34
CA LEU A 58 -13.93 14.95 15.94
C LEU A 58 -15.17 14.79 15.07
N ASN A 59 -15.97 13.78 15.31
CA ASN A 59 -17.25 13.57 14.61
C ASN A 59 -18.27 14.68 14.90
N GLU A 60 -18.35 15.11 16.16
CA GLU A 60 -19.20 16.24 16.54
C GLU A 60 -18.74 17.54 15.86
N GLN A 61 -17.45 17.81 15.87
CA GLN A 61 -16.87 18.97 15.17
C GLN A 61 -17.09 18.88 13.65
N ALA A 62 -16.91 17.72 13.05
CA ALA A 62 -17.13 17.51 11.62
C ALA A 62 -18.61 17.70 11.25
N THR A 63 -19.54 17.21 12.08
CA THR A 63 -20.98 17.41 11.84
C THR A 63 -21.41 18.86 12.04
N ALA A 64 -20.85 19.56 13.04
CA ALA A 64 -21.09 20.98 13.25
C ALA A 64 -20.53 21.80 12.06
N PHE A 65 -19.32 21.50 11.62
CA PHE A 65 -18.73 22.13 10.45
C PHE A 65 -19.57 21.90 9.18
N ALA A 66 -19.99 20.65 8.93
CA ALA A 66 -20.84 20.32 7.77
C ALA A 66 -22.16 21.09 7.76
N ARG A 67 -22.82 21.24 8.94
CA ARG A 67 -24.05 22.06 9.09
C ARG A 67 -23.77 23.52 8.78
N ASN A 68 -22.73 24.08 9.37
CA ASN A 68 -22.35 25.49 9.16
C ASN A 68 -21.97 25.74 7.70
N PHE A 69 -21.25 24.80 7.08
CA PHE A 69 -20.90 24.88 5.66
C PHE A 69 -22.14 24.85 4.77
N GLN A 70 -23.07 23.92 5.01
CA GLN A 70 -24.35 23.89 4.28
C GLN A 70 -25.14 25.17 4.44
N GLN A 71 -25.19 25.72 5.66
CA GLN A 71 -25.87 26.98 5.94
C GLN A 71 -25.19 28.15 5.22
N ALA A 72 -23.87 28.21 5.23
CA ALA A 72 -23.11 29.22 4.49
C ALA A 72 -23.36 29.14 2.97
N MET A 73 -23.34 27.92 2.41
CA MET A 73 -23.65 27.71 0.99
C MET A 73 -25.07 28.14 0.63
N ARG A 74 -26.05 27.84 1.48
CA ARG A 74 -27.43 28.25 1.28
C ARG A 74 -27.56 29.79 1.33
N LEU A 75 -26.96 30.43 2.34
CA LEU A 75 -26.97 31.89 2.46
C LEU A 75 -26.27 32.57 1.29
N THR A 76 -25.14 32.03 0.83
CA THR A 76 -24.45 32.53 -0.37
C THR A 76 -25.32 32.42 -1.59
N GLY A 77 -26.05 31.31 -1.75
CA GLY A 77 -27.03 31.15 -2.84
C GLY A 77 -28.19 32.16 -2.76
N GLU A 78 -28.70 32.42 -1.55
CA GLU A 78 -29.75 33.41 -1.33
C GLU A 78 -29.26 34.83 -1.62
N ILE A 79 -28.04 35.19 -1.20
CA ILE A 79 -27.41 36.49 -1.52
C ILE A 79 -27.30 36.67 -3.02
N LYS A 80 -26.75 35.68 -3.71
CA LYS A 80 -26.56 35.73 -5.17
C LYS A 80 -27.89 35.88 -5.92
N LYS A 81 -28.93 35.19 -5.41
CA LYS A 81 -30.31 35.35 -5.96
C LYS A 81 -30.85 36.77 -5.75
N ARG A 82 -30.68 37.31 -4.52
CA ARG A 82 -31.13 38.69 -4.22
C ARG A 82 -30.39 39.75 -4.99
N GLU A 83 -29.08 39.56 -5.19
CA GLU A 83 -28.29 40.46 -6.04
C GLU A 83 -28.82 40.47 -7.49
N LYS A 84 -29.13 39.29 -8.04
CA LYS A 84 -29.73 39.19 -9.37
C LYS A 84 -31.10 39.86 -9.42
N ASP A 85 -31.96 39.61 -8.46
CA ASP A 85 -33.29 40.22 -8.37
C ASP A 85 -33.19 41.76 -8.30
N LEU A 86 -32.20 42.26 -7.54
CA LEU A 86 -31.90 43.71 -7.46
C LEU A 86 -31.41 44.28 -8.79
N GLN A 87 -30.59 43.55 -9.50
CA GLN A 87 -30.13 43.96 -10.83
C GLN A 87 -31.26 44.01 -11.82
N ASP A 88 -32.11 43.00 -11.86
CA ASP A 88 -33.29 42.91 -12.73
C ASP A 88 -34.28 44.09 -12.43
N ILE A 89 -34.48 44.41 -11.14
CA ILE A 89 -35.32 45.52 -10.71
C ILE A 89 -34.70 46.86 -11.15
N ARG A 90 -33.39 47.02 -10.98
CA ARG A 90 -32.70 48.25 -11.43
C ARG A 90 -32.79 48.47 -12.95
N GLU A 91 -32.61 47.39 -13.71
CA GLU A 91 -32.77 47.44 -15.18
C GLU A 91 -34.18 47.83 -15.57
N ARG A 92 -35.17 47.26 -14.86
CA ARG A 92 -36.58 47.58 -15.09
C ARG A 92 -36.96 49.02 -14.71
N ILE A 93 -36.40 49.53 -13.61
CA ILE A 93 -36.55 50.95 -13.21
C ILE A 93 -35.90 51.85 -14.26
N ASN A 94 -34.69 51.55 -14.70
CA ASN A 94 -33.99 52.33 -15.73
C ASN A 94 -34.82 52.33 -17.05
N PHE A 95 -35.32 51.16 -17.43
CA PHE A 95 -36.18 51.06 -18.61
C PHE A 95 -37.47 51.93 -18.50
N LEU A 96 -38.19 51.81 -17.36
CA LEU A 96 -39.38 52.61 -17.08
C LEU A 96 -39.11 54.12 -16.95
N THR A 97 -37.91 54.48 -16.46
CA THR A 97 -37.52 55.90 -16.36
C THR A 97 -37.24 56.50 -17.74
N LEU A 98 -36.56 55.73 -18.57
CA LEU A 98 -36.36 56.11 -19.99
C LEU A 98 -37.67 56.18 -20.76
N GLU A 99 -38.62 55.28 -20.49
CA GLU A 99 -39.93 55.25 -21.11
C GLU A 99 -40.83 56.43 -20.61
N ARG A 100 -40.68 56.82 -19.31
CA ARG A 100 -41.39 57.99 -18.77
C ARG A 100 -40.89 59.34 -19.35
N ASP A 101 -39.58 59.46 -19.60
CA ASP A 101 -39.01 60.65 -20.20
C ASP A 101 -39.25 60.72 -21.72
N ALA A 102 -39.71 59.60 -22.32
CA ALA A 102 -40.11 59.49 -23.71
C ALA A 102 -41.58 59.76 -23.97
N LEU A 103 -42.28 60.38 -23.02
CA LEU A 103 -43.69 60.80 -23.17
C LEU A 103 -43.80 61.93 -24.21
N GLY A 104 -44.12 61.56 -25.41
CA GLY A 104 -44.55 62.47 -26.45
C GLY A 104 -43.67 62.47 -27.67
N PHE A 105 -44.18 61.91 -28.70
CA PHE A 105 -43.80 61.80 -30.09
C PHE A 105 -43.18 60.47 -30.51
N VAL A 106 -44.08 59.57 -30.84
CA VAL A 106 -43.75 58.51 -31.78
C VAL A 106 -43.53 59.12 -33.12
N HIS A 107 -42.29 59.60 -33.39
CA HIS A 107 -41.91 59.85 -34.75
C HIS A 107 -41.53 58.50 -35.39
N LEU A 108 -42.29 58.19 -36.40
CA LEU A 108 -41.93 57.09 -37.32
C LEU A 108 -40.74 57.63 -38.14
N VAL A 109 -39.51 57.48 -37.64
CA VAL A 109 -38.32 58.01 -38.24
C VAL A 109 -37.91 57.22 -39.49
N THR A 110 -38.31 55.97 -39.57
CA THR A 110 -38.08 55.13 -40.74
C THR A 110 -39.15 54.04 -40.82
N PRO A 111 -39.74 53.77 -41.97
CA PRO A 111 -40.58 52.60 -42.16
C PRO A 111 -39.74 51.37 -41.92
N ALA A 112 -40.29 50.33 -41.27
CA ALA A 112 -39.66 49.06 -41.09
C ALA A 112 -39.32 48.48 -42.47
N MET A 113 -38.07 48.62 -42.88
CA MET A 113 -37.56 47.91 -44.05
C MET A 113 -37.04 46.57 -43.58
N SER A 114 -37.51 45.54 -44.28
CA SER A 114 -36.94 44.18 -44.08
C SER A 114 -35.45 44.28 -44.43
N PRO A 115 -34.52 43.89 -43.51
CA PRO A 115 -33.09 43.95 -43.83
C PRO A 115 -32.80 43.00 -44.98
N ASP A 116 -32.14 43.51 -46.02
CA ASP A 116 -31.72 42.72 -47.19
C ASP A 116 -30.72 41.59 -46.85
N THR A 117 -30.19 41.64 -45.64
CA THR A 117 -29.28 40.61 -45.10
C THR A 117 -29.86 40.02 -43.81
N PRO A 118 -29.89 38.71 -43.61
CA PRO A 118 -30.41 38.13 -42.40
C PRO A 118 -29.58 38.61 -41.18
N MET A 119 -30.28 39.29 -40.24
CA MET A 119 -29.71 39.71 -38.95
C MET A 119 -29.52 38.53 -38.05
N GLY A 120 -28.79 37.55 -38.48
CA GLY A 120 -28.41 36.41 -37.67
C GLY A 120 -26.88 36.37 -37.56
N PHE A 121 -26.42 35.68 -36.58
CA PHE A 121 -25.00 35.33 -36.55
C PHE A 121 -24.65 34.64 -37.87
N GLY A 122 -23.91 35.39 -38.76
CA GLY A 122 -23.56 34.88 -40.08
C GLY A 122 -23.03 33.47 -39.97
N ARG A 123 -23.37 32.58 -40.89
CA ARG A 123 -22.96 31.17 -40.89
C ARG A 123 -21.48 30.95 -40.57
N THR A 124 -20.63 31.89 -41.03
CA THR A 124 -19.19 31.94 -40.73
C THR A 124 -18.86 32.16 -39.25
N LYS A 125 -19.56 33.07 -38.57
CA LYS A 125 -19.35 33.35 -37.14
C LYS A 125 -19.81 32.15 -36.29
N MET A 126 -20.91 31.51 -36.68
CA MET A 126 -21.43 30.31 -36.03
C MET A 126 -20.46 29.11 -36.23
N LEU A 127 -19.91 28.96 -37.44
CA LEU A 127 -18.91 27.94 -37.75
C LEU A 127 -17.61 28.15 -36.94
N ILE A 128 -17.11 29.38 -36.86
CA ILE A 128 -15.94 29.74 -36.07
C ILE A 128 -16.19 29.44 -34.58
N GLY A 129 -17.36 29.80 -34.05
CA GLY A 129 -17.75 29.48 -32.67
C GLY A 129 -17.80 27.99 -32.41
N LEU A 130 -18.36 27.21 -33.34
CA LEU A 130 -18.43 25.75 -33.23
C LEU A 130 -17.03 25.10 -33.28
N ILE A 131 -16.15 25.58 -34.15
CA ILE A 131 -14.75 25.13 -34.21
C ILE A 131 -14.03 25.48 -32.90
N ALA A 132 -14.19 26.69 -32.38
CA ALA A 132 -13.58 27.07 -31.11
C ALA A 132 -14.02 26.22 -29.95
N VAL A 133 -15.32 25.89 -29.84
CA VAL A 133 -15.88 24.97 -28.84
C VAL A 133 -15.34 23.55 -29.05
N ALA A 134 -15.27 23.07 -30.30
CA ALA A 134 -14.72 21.74 -30.60
C ALA A 134 -13.23 21.63 -30.20
N VAL A 135 -12.42 22.64 -30.48
CA VAL A 135 -11.01 22.69 -30.07
C VAL A 135 -10.90 22.73 -28.54
N MET A 136 -11.70 23.56 -27.88
CA MET A 136 -11.69 23.66 -26.42
C MET A 136 -12.08 22.34 -25.76
N LEU A 137 -13.12 21.67 -26.25
CA LEU A 137 -13.51 20.34 -25.76
C LEU A 137 -12.46 19.27 -26.10
N GLY A 138 -11.88 19.33 -27.30
CA GLY A 138 -10.84 18.41 -27.72
C GLY A 138 -9.58 18.51 -26.87
N LEU A 139 -9.26 19.68 -26.31
CA LEU A 139 -8.15 19.85 -25.37
C LEU A 139 -8.56 19.59 -23.92
N ALA A 140 -9.77 19.98 -23.52
CA ALA A 140 -10.23 19.85 -22.14
C ALA A 140 -10.50 18.37 -21.75
N VAL A 141 -11.07 17.58 -22.65
CA VAL A 141 -11.42 16.16 -22.36
C VAL A 141 -10.19 15.32 -22.04
N PRO A 142 -9.10 15.33 -22.84
CA PRO A 142 -7.89 14.57 -22.50
C PRO A 142 -7.27 15.01 -21.17
N VAL A 143 -7.23 16.32 -20.91
CA VAL A 143 -6.70 16.85 -19.63
C VAL A 143 -7.57 16.40 -18.46
N LEU A 144 -8.89 16.44 -18.60
CA LEU A 144 -9.81 15.98 -17.56
C LEU A 144 -9.66 14.47 -17.31
N VAL A 145 -9.57 13.68 -18.38
CA VAL A 145 -9.32 12.23 -18.27
C VAL A 145 -7.98 11.96 -17.61
N ASP A 146 -6.95 12.71 -17.93
CA ASP A 146 -5.62 12.55 -17.31
C ASP A 146 -5.63 12.96 -15.83
N MET A 147 -6.34 14.01 -15.47
CA MET A 147 -6.53 14.42 -14.05
C MET A 147 -7.33 13.40 -13.24
N LEU A 148 -8.29 12.72 -13.85
CA LEU A 148 -9.10 11.67 -13.20
C LEU A 148 -8.40 10.32 -13.17
N ASN A 149 -7.43 10.11 -14.04
CA ASN A 149 -6.67 8.88 -14.12
C ASN A 149 -5.49 8.94 -13.13
N HIS A 150 -5.69 8.35 -11.96
CA HIS A 150 -4.68 8.24 -10.88
C HIS A 150 -3.66 7.13 -11.15
N SER A 151 -3.45 6.72 -12.40
CA SER A 151 -2.42 5.74 -12.72
C SER A 151 -1.01 6.30 -12.45
N ILE A 152 -0.20 5.51 -11.79
CA ILE A 152 1.21 5.82 -11.56
C ILE A 152 1.93 5.65 -12.89
N ARG A 153 2.48 6.74 -13.46
CA ARG A 153 3.17 6.73 -14.75
C ARG A 153 4.65 7.08 -14.66
N SER A 154 5.08 7.51 -13.48
CA SER A 154 6.46 7.89 -13.25
C SER A 154 6.92 7.49 -11.85
N ILE A 155 8.24 7.39 -11.67
CA ILE A 155 8.86 7.13 -10.37
C ILE A 155 8.41 8.19 -9.34
N LYS A 156 8.34 9.45 -9.78
CA LYS A 156 7.92 10.57 -8.90
C LYS A 156 6.47 10.46 -8.45
N ASP A 157 5.59 9.93 -9.30
CA ASP A 157 4.20 9.70 -8.94
C ASP A 157 4.10 8.58 -7.90
N ALA A 158 4.87 7.50 -8.07
CA ALA A 158 4.97 6.41 -7.10
C ALA A 158 5.51 6.93 -5.75
N GLU A 159 6.61 7.66 -5.75
CA GLU A 159 7.20 8.25 -4.54
C GLU A 159 6.23 9.18 -3.82
N LYS A 160 5.51 10.01 -4.58
CA LYS A 160 4.51 10.93 -4.02
C LYS A 160 3.30 10.19 -3.44
N ALA A 161 2.83 9.15 -4.12
CA ALA A 161 1.69 8.34 -3.68
C ALA A 161 2.03 7.51 -2.44
N MET A 162 3.22 6.93 -2.39
CA MET A 162 3.67 6.04 -1.32
C MET A 162 4.32 6.78 -0.14
N GLY A 163 4.77 8.03 -0.34
CA GLY A 163 5.50 8.80 0.67
C GLY A 163 6.90 8.28 0.99
N ILE A 164 7.45 7.38 0.17
CA ILE A 164 8.78 6.77 0.33
C ILE A 164 9.58 6.89 -0.96
N SER A 165 10.90 6.96 -0.84
CA SER A 165 11.78 7.03 -2.01
C SER A 165 11.91 5.68 -2.70
N ALA A 166 11.96 5.70 -4.04
CA ALA A 166 12.18 4.51 -4.84
C ALA A 166 13.59 3.94 -4.60
N ALA A 167 13.66 2.66 -4.27
CA ALA A 167 14.94 1.95 -4.12
C ALA A 167 15.58 1.61 -5.47
N GLY A 168 14.78 1.50 -6.52
CA GLY A 168 15.17 1.20 -7.88
C GLY A 168 13.98 1.25 -8.82
N TRP A 169 14.23 1.15 -10.11
CA TRP A 169 13.21 1.04 -11.13
C TRP A 169 13.74 0.25 -12.32
N GLN A 170 12.86 -0.38 -13.06
CA GLN A 170 13.21 -1.19 -14.22
C GLN A 170 12.23 -0.87 -15.35
N PRO A 171 12.71 -0.49 -16.54
CA PRO A 171 11.84 -0.28 -17.68
C PRO A 171 11.34 -1.62 -18.23
N ALA A 172 10.17 -1.60 -18.85
CA ALA A 172 9.74 -2.72 -19.68
C ALA A 172 10.69 -2.84 -20.87
N ALA A 173 11.38 -3.98 -20.98
CA ALA A 173 12.35 -4.21 -22.05
C ALA A 173 11.65 -4.79 -23.28
N SER A 174 11.76 -4.12 -24.42
CA SER A 174 11.18 -4.54 -25.69
C SER A 174 12.23 -4.80 -26.79
N ASP A 175 13.44 -4.26 -26.63
CA ASP A 175 14.55 -4.39 -27.56
C ASP A 175 15.88 -4.64 -26.83
N ALA A 176 16.94 -4.98 -27.56
CA ALA A 176 18.23 -5.31 -26.98
C ALA A 176 18.85 -4.16 -26.14
N ALA A 177 18.60 -2.91 -26.52
CA ALA A 177 19.12 -1.76 -25.79
C ALA A 177 18.38 -1.56 -24.48
N SER A 178 17.05 -1.72 -24.46
CA SER A 178 16.23 -1.65 -23.24
C SER A 178 16.52 -2.83 -22.30
N TYR A 179 16.86 -4.01 -22.80
CA TYR A 179 17.32 -5.13 -21.96
C TYR A 179 18.62 -4.81 -21.23
N LEU A 180 19.63 -4.29 -21.93
CA LEU A 180 20.90 -3.88 -21.31
C LEU A 180 20.68 -2.79 -20.26
N PHE A 181 19.79 -1.86 -20.54
CA PHE A 181 19.46 -0.80 -19.61
C PHE A 181 18.71 -1.34 -18.38
N ALA A 182 17.76 -2.25 -18.57
CA ALA A 182 17.05 -2.92 -17.49
C ALA A 182 18.00 -3.70 -16.58
N GLU A 183 18.96 -4.45 -17.19
CA GLU A 183 19.99 -5.16 -16.43
C GLU A 183 20.86 -4.21 -15.59
N GLU A 184 21.25 -3.05 -16.14
CA GLU A 184 22.03 -2.05 -15.40
C GLU A 184 21.22 -1.44 -14.25
N GLN A 185 19.92 -1.19 -14.44
CA GLN A 185 19.06 -0.71 -13.35
C GLN A 185 18.91 -1.78 -12.26
N MET A 186 18.78 -3.06 -12.63
CA MET A 186 18.75 -4.16 -11.67
C MET A 186 20.07 -4.28 -10.90
N ARG A 187 21.21 -4.11 -11.54
CA ARG A 187 22.52 -4.06 -10.87
C ARG A 187 22.62 -2.92 -9.84
N ARG A 188 22.08 -1.75 -10.16
CA ARG A 188 22.03 -0.61 -9.22
C ARG A 188 21.12 -0.92 -8.03
N PHE A 189 19.97 -1.52 -8.27
CA PHE A 189 19.07 -1.97 -7.22
C PHE A 189 19.77 -3.00 -6.32
N VAL A 190 20.38 -4.03 -6.89
CA VAL A 190 21.16 -5.04 -6.14
C VAL A 190 22.29 -4.41 -5.35
N SER A 191 22.97 -3.39 -5.89
CA SER A 191 23.99 -2.64 -5.14
C SER A 191 23.41 -1.95 -3.90
N THR A 192 22.14 -1.57 -3.94
CA THR A 192 21.42 -1.03 -2.76
C THR A 192 21.14 -2.12 -1.74
N LEU A 193 20.74 -3.32 -2.17
CA LEU A 193 20.57 -4.49 -1.28
C LEU A 193 21.88 -4.87 -0.60
N LEU A 194 22.99 -4.91 -1.36
CA LEU A 194 24.33 -5.19 -0.83
C LEU A 194 24.75 -4.16 0.24
N ARG A 195 24.50 -2.88 -0.01
CA ARG A 195 24.77 -1.82 0.97
C ARG A 195 23.91 -1.94 2.22
N ASN A 196 22.62 -2.27 2.05
CA ASN A 196 21.72 -2.50 3.18
C ASN A 196 22.17 -3.68 4.04
N ARG A 197 22.57 -4.78 3.39
CA ARG A 197 23.17 -5.92 4.09
C ARG A 197 24.40 -5.51 4.89
N ALA A 198 25.35 -4.81 4.26
CA ALA A 198 26.59 -4.39 4.90
C ALA A 198 26.37 -3.42 6.08
N ARG A 199 25.42 -2.50 5.97
CA ARG A 199 25.15 -1.49 6.99
C ARG A 199 24.34 -2.01 8.17
N HIS A 200 23.37 -2.87 7.91
CA HIS A 200 22.37 -3.30 8.90
C HIS A 200 22.49 -4.77 9.28
N ASN A 201 23.46 -5.49 8.74
CA ASN A 201 23.64 -6.94 8.88
C ASN A 201 22.37 -7.74 8.60
N ARG A 202 21.58 -7.30 7.60
CA ARG A 202 20.32 -7.92 7.21
C ARG A 202 20.53 -8.80 5.98
N GLN A 203 20.06 -10.03 6.07
CA GLN A 203 20.18 -11.05 5.01
C GLN A 203 18.81 -11.36 4.37
N VAL A 204 17.74 -11.02 5.07
CA VAL A 204 16.35 -11.33 4.66
C VAL A 204 15.70 -10.07 4.09
N PHE A 205 15.18 -10.19 2.87
CA PHE A 205 14.51 -9.11 2.15
C PHE A 205 13.20 -9.65 1.57
N ALA A 206 12.11 -8.97 1.81
CA ALA A 206 10.80 -9.34 1.32
C ALA A 206 10.35 -8.38 0.21
N PHE A 207 9.64 -8.92 -0.77
CA PHE A 207 9.08 -8.17 -1.89
C PHE A 207 7.59 -8.44 -1.96
N THR A 208 6.81 -7.41 -2.16
CA THR A 208 5.36 -7.51 -2.32
C THR A 208 4.86 -6.46 -3.31
N ALA A 209 3.66 -6.64 -3.84
CA ALA A 209 2.97 -5.61 -4.62
C ALA A 209 1.81 -5.01 -3.82
N VAL A 210 1.31 -3.87 -4.26
CA VAL A 210 0.08 -3.29 -3.69
C VAL A 210 -1.14 -4.11 -4.10
N GLY A 211 -1.29 -4.34 -5.40
CA GLY A 211 -2.36 -5.16 -5.99
C GLY A 211 -1.80 -6.28 -6.84
N SER A 212 -2.65 -6.93 -7.63
CA SER A 212 -2.24 -7.97 -8.57
C SER A 212 -1.16 -7.44 -9.53
N SER A 213 0.01 -8.07 -9.54
CA SER A 213 1.15 -7.69 -10.38
C SER A 213 2.14 -8.85 -10.51
N SER A 214 2.31 -9.36 -11.70
CA SER A 214 3.30 -10.39 -12.02
C SER A 214 4.75 -9.87 -11.96
N ALA A 215 4.93 -8.56 -11.81
CA ALA A 215 6.25 -7.93 -11.77
C ALA A 215 7.05 -8.33 -10.51
N THR A 216 6.39 -8.65 -9.38
CA THR A 216 7.08 -8.95 -8.11
C THR A 216 7.97 -10.17 -8.25
N THR A 217 7.43 -11.30 -8.68
CA THR A 217 8.18 -12.55 -8.87
C THR A 217 9.35 -12.34 -9.85
N ARG A 218 9.10 -11.61 -10.94
CA ARG A 218 10.13 -11.29 -11.92
C ARG A 218 11.26 -10.47 -11.30
N VAL A 219 10.95 -9.40 -10.57
CA VAL A 219 11.95 -8.55 -9.91
C VAL A 219 12.78 -9.35 -8.91
N VAL A 220 12.16 -10.26 -8.14
CA VAL A 220 12.85 -11.11 -7.18
C VAL A 220 13.80 -12.07 -7.88
N MET A 221 13.36 -12.72 -8.97
CA MET A 221 14.17 -13.67 -9.73
C MET A 221 15.34 -12.99 -10.44
N ASP A 222 15.10 -11.82 -11.07
CA ASP A 222 16.13 -11.02 -11.73
C ASP A 222 17.16 -10.53 -10.70
N ALA A 223 16.71 -10.04 -9.54
CA ALA A 223 17.60 -9.61 -8.45
C ALA A 223 18.45 -10.79 -7.94
N ALA A 224 17.84 -11.96 -7.73
CA ALA A 224 18.54 -13.16 -7.31
C ALA A 224 19.61 -13.58 -8.34
N SER A 225 19.28 -13.55 -9.63
CA SER A 225 20.21 -13.86 -10.71
C SER A 225 21.44 -12.92 -10.71
N VAL A 226 21.19 -11.62 -10.56
CA VAL A 226 22.28 -10.62 -10.49
C VAL A 226 23.12 -10.80 -9.23
N ILE A 227 22.52 -11.06 -8.06
CA ILE A 227 23.24 -11.31 -6.81
C ILE A 227 24.14 -12.53 -6.97
N GLN A 228 23.62 -13.61 -7.53
CA GLN A 228 24.38 -14.84 -7.74
C GLN A 228 25.54 -14.66 -8.72
N LYS A 229 25.38 -13.88 -9.81
CA LYS A 229 26.47 -13.48 -10.72
C LYS A 229 27.59 -12.74 -10.01
N LEU A 230 27.31 -12.05 -8.91
CA LEU A 230 28.29 -11.32 -8.09
C LEU A 230 28.98 -12.18 -7.04
N GLY A 231 28.58 -13.44 -6.86
CA GLY A 231 29.21 -14.43 -5.99
C GLY A 231 28.49 -14.78 -4.67
N PRO A 232 27.64 -13.92 -4.06
CA PRO A 232 26.90 -14.28 -2.85
C PRO A 232 25.92 -15.43 -3.08
N ARG A 233 25.73 -16.27 -2.06
CA ARG A 233 24.73 -17.33 -2.07
C ARG A 233 23.34 -16.73 -1.84
N VAL A 234 22.42 -16.96 -2.76
CA VAL A 234 21.05 -16.45 -2.70
C VAL A 234 20.06 -17.60 -2.61
N LEU A 235 19.04 -17.41 -1.80
CA LEU A 235 17.84 -18.26 -1.74
C LEU A 235 16.62 -17.41 -2.08
N VAL A 236 15.80 -17.86 -3.00
CA VAL A 236 14.48 -17.28 -3.27
C VAL A 236 13.42 -18.14 -2.59
N VAL A 237 12.50 -17.50 -1.88
CA VAL A 237 11.38 -18.16 -1.21
C VAL A 237 10.08 -17.61 -1.79
N ASP A 238 9.41 -18.39 -2.60
CA ASP A 238 8.11 -18.04 -3.19
C ASP A 238 6.98 -18.38 -2.22
N VAL A 239 6.30 -17.33 -1.74
CA VAL A 239 5.10 -17.43 -0.89
C VAL A 239 3.90 -16.81 -1.59
N ASN A 240 4.07 -16.35 -2.83
CA ASN A 240 3.05 -15.67 -3.61
C ASN A 240 2.06 -16.65 -4.24
N ARG A 241 0.97 -16.90 -3.53
CA ARG A 241 -0.10 -17.81 -4.00
C ARG A 241 -0.97 -17.25 -5.12
N TYR A 242 -0.90 -15.95 -5.38
CA TYR A 242 -1.78 -15.29 -6.36
C TYR A 242 -1.15 -15.20 -7.74
N GLU A 243 0.17 -15.05 -7.81
CA GLU A 243 0.89 -14.77 -9.06
C GLU A 243 2.27 -15.44 -9.09
N SER A 244 2.36 -16.65 -8.55
CA SER A 244 3.57 -17.47 -8.66
C SER A 244 3.87 -17.80 -10.14
N HIS A 245 5.14 -17.84 -10.47
CA HIS A 245 5.55 -18.32 -11.80
C HIS A 245 5.12 -19.78 -11.97
N PRO A 246 4.51 -20.19 -13.11
CA PRO A 246 3.98 -21.54 -13.31
C PRO A 246 4.98 -22.65 -12.96
N ASP A 247 6.26 -22.45 -13.30
CA ASP A 247 7.31 -23.44 -13.02
C ASP A 247 7.65 -23.52 -11.51
N LEU A 248 7.50 -22.44 -10.76
CA LEU A 248 7.74 -22.41 -9.31
C LEU A 248 6.60 -23.10 -8.55
N GLU A 249 5.38 -23.05 -9.06
CA GLU A 249 4.24 -23.80 -8.49
C GLU A 249 4.44 -25.32 -8.55
N LEU A 250 5.28 -25.80 -9.46
CA LEU A 250 5.57 -27.23 -9.61
C LEU A 250 6.66 -27.72 -8.65
N LEU A 251 7.41 -26.80 -8.02
CA LEU A 251 8.47 -27.15 -7.07
C LEU A 251 7.87 -27.69 -5.77
N ARG A 252 7.99 -28.98 -5.57
CA ARG A 252 7.49 -29.68 -4.40
C ARG A 252 8.55 -30.64 -3.84
N PRO A 253 8.65 -30.78 -2.51
CA PRO A 253 7.87 -30.09 -1.47
C PRO A 253 8.23 -28.61 -1.36
N GLY A 254 7.30 -27.79 -0.83
CA GLY A 254 7.49 -26.36 -0.64
C GLY A 254 7.31 -25.92 0.82
N LEU A 255 7.34 -24.61 1.03
CA LEU A 255 7.27 -24.01 2.36
C LEU A 255 6.00 -24.41 3.12
N SER A 256 4.84 -24.42 2.45
CA SER A 256 3.57 -24.78 3.08
C SER A 256 3.53 -26.23 3.58
N ASP A 257 4.21 -27.15 2.88
CA ASP A 257 4.28 -28.56 3.27
C ASP A 257 5.15 -28.74 4.53
N TYR A 258 6.21 -27.93 4.65
CA TYR A 258 7.02 -27.86 5.88
C TYR A 258 6.24 -27.27 7.05
N LEU A 259 5.52 -26.18 6.83
CA LEU A 259 4.69 -25.56 7.86
C LEU A 259 3.54 -26.47 8.30
N ALA A 260 3.05 -27.34 7.42
CA ALA A 260 2.11 -28.41 7.77
C ALA A 260 2.74 -29.55 8.58
N GLY A 261 4.07 -29.63 8.62
CA GLY A 261 4.83 -30.68 9.33
C GLY A 261 5.00 -31.97 8.53
N GLU A 262 4.75 -31.95 7.22
CA GLU A 262 4.80 -33.13 6.36
C GLU A 262 6.22 -33.46 5.87
N VAL A 263 7.09 -32.43 5.80
CA VAL A 263 8.45 -32.55 5.26
C VAL A 263 9.48 -31.86 6.15
N LYS A 264 10.73 -32.28 6.01
CA LYS A 264 11.87 -31.66 6.71
C LYS A 264 12.41 -30.47 5.91
N SER A 265 13.08 -29.55 6.59
CA SER A 265 13.69 -28.35 6.03
C SER A 265 14.66 -28.63 4.88
N ASP A 266 15.41 -29.73 4.95
CA ASP A 266 16.46 -30.07 3.98
C ASP A 266 15.91 -30.41 2.57
N ALA A 267 14.63 -30.79 2.48
CA ALA A 267 13.99 -31.18 1.23
C ALA A 267 13.32 -30.01 0.48
N LEU A 268 13.36 -28.78 1.03
CA LEU A 268 12.60 -27.65 0.51
C LEU A 268 13.30 -26.90 -0.63
N VAL A 269 14.64 -26.96 -0.67
CA VAL A 269 15.43 -26.17 -1.60
C VAL A 269 15.57 -26.91 -2.92
N HIS A 270 15.10 -26.30 -3.97
CA HIS A 270 15.18 -26.80 -5.35
C HIS A 270 16.13 -25.92 -6.18
N GLN A 271 16.71 -26.51 -7.22
CA GLN A 271 17.50 -25.79 -8.20
C GLN A 271 16.62 -25.37 -9.38
N TYR A 272 16.61 -24.11 -9.70
CA TYR A 272 15.83 -23.54 -10.79
C TYR A 272 16.72 -22.72 -11.73
N ALA A 273 16.63 -22.99 -13.02
CA ALA A 273 17.39 -22.26 -14.03
C ALA A 273 16.66 -20.96 -14.42
N HIS A 274 17.31 -19.82 -14.20
CA HIS A 274 16.79 -18.51 -14.58
C HIS A 274 17.91 -17.65 -15.21
N GLU A 275 17.68 -17.14 -16.41
CA GLU A 275 18.63 -16.29 -17.15
C GLU A 275 20.09 -16.83 -17.17
N GLY A 276 20.24 -18.14 -17.39
CA GLY A 276 21.55 -18.80 -17.46
C GLY A 276 22.25 -18.98 -16.10
N GLN A 277 21.56 -18.70 -14.98
CA GLN A 277 22.00 -19.01 -13.64
C GLN A 277 21.16 -20.12 -13.01
N VAL A 278 21.76 -20.89 -12.12
CA VAL A 278 21.03 -21.89 -11.32
C VAL A 278 20.78 -21.30 -9.95
N LEU A 279 19.55 -20.93 -9.68
CA LEU A 279 19.12 -20.36 -8.39
C LEU A 279 18.64 -21.44 -7.44
N ASN A 280 18.88 -21.25 -6.14
CA ASN A 280 18.24 -22.02 -5.11
C ASN A 280 16.87 -21.40 -4.81
N VAL A 281 15.80 -22.18 -4.92
CA VAL A 281 14.43 -21.71 -4.78
C VAL A 281 13.64 -22.64 -3.87
N VAL A 282 12.81 -22.08 -3.02
CA VAL A 282 11.78 -22.77 -2.24
C VAL A 282 10.43 -22.36 -2.79
N GLY A 283 9.67 -23.33 -3.31
CA GLY A 283 8.31 -23.09 -3.81
C GLY A 283 7.29 -22.98 -2.68
N LEU A 284 6.08 -22.56 -3.02
CA LEU A 284 4.97 -22.42 -2.06
C LEU A 284 4.57 -23.78 -1.44
N GLY A 285 4.54 -24.87 -2.21
CA GLY A 285 4.08 -26.18 -1.77
C GLY A 285 2.61 -26.46 -2.12
N ALA A 286 2.07 -27.58 -1.57
CA ALA A 286 0.73 -28.05 -1.90
C ALA A 286 -0.38 -27.40 -1.04
N HIS A 287 -0.07 -27.00 0.18
CA HIS A 287 -1.03 -26.52 1.16
C HIS A 287 -1.19 -25.00 1.11
N ARG A 288 -1.99 -24.52 0.18
CA ARG A 288 -2.19 -23.05 -0.03
C ARG A 288 -2.68 -22.29 1.22
N ASN A 289 -3.25 -22.97 2.21
CA ASN A 289 -3.82 -22.35 3.42
C ASN A 289 -3.04 -22.63 4.72
N ALA A 290 -1.95 -23.40 4.69
CA ALA A 290 -1.26 -23.84 5.90
C ALA A 290 -0.28 -22.81 6.51
N GLY A 291 -0.04 -21.68 5.82
CA GLY A 291 1.18 -20.90 6.06
C GLY A 291 1.24 -20.10 7.34
N LEU A 292 0.13 -19.55 7.82
CA LEU A 292 0.20 -18.45 8.80
C LEU A 292 -0.05 -18.84 10.25
N GLN A 293 -0.58 -20.00 10.49
CA GLN A 293 -0.81 -20.44 11.87
C GLN A 293 0.48 -20.82 12.62
N ARG A 294 1.63 -20.84 11.90
CA ARG A 294 2.93 -21.30 12.44
C ARG A 294 4.05 -20.33 12.12
N LEU A 295 3.87 -19.07 12.49
CA LEU A 295 4.88 -18.01 12.32
C LEU A 295 6.19 -18.31 13.06
N ASP A 296 6.13 -19.04 14.14
CA ASP A 296 7.28 -19.55 14.91
C ASP A 296 8.19 -20.41 14.04
N LEU A 297 7.61 -21.36 13.31
CA LEU A 297 8.38 -22.23 12.39
C LEU A 297 8.92 -21.46 11.20
N LEU A 298 8.15 -20.51 10.66
CA LEU A 298 8.63 -19.66 9.57
C LEU A 298 9.83 -18.85 10.02
N LYS A 299 9.79 -18.28 11.21
CA LYS A 299 10.92 -17.52 11.78
C LYS A 299 12.13 -18.44 11.96
N GLN A 300 11.96 -19.60 12.54
CA GLN A 300 13.03 -20.56 12.77
C GLN A 300 13.72 -21.01 11.48
N ILE A 301 12.93 -21.35 10.45
CA ILE A 301 13.51 -21.76 9.16
C ILE A 301 14.19 -20.59 8.45
N THR A 302 13.61 -19.39 8.53
CA THR A 302 14.22 -18.16 7.98
C THR A 302 15.58 -17.88 8.63
N GLU A 303 15.71 -18.02 9.94
CA GLU A 303 16.97 -17.88 10.67
C GLU A 303 17.98 -18.94 10.21
N THR A 304 17.54 -20.18 10.00
CA THR A 304 18.39 -21.27 9.47
C THR A 304 18.90 -20.95 8.07
N TRP A 305 18.04 -20.45 7.20
CA TRP A 305 18.43 -20.02 5.86
C TRP A 305 19.35 -18.78 5.88
N ALA A 306 19.08 -17.82 6.73
CA ALA A 306 19.93 -16.66 6.90
C ALA A 306 21.34 -17.03 7.41
N ALA A 307 21.51 -18.11 8.18
CA ALA A 307 22.81 -18.63 8.55
C ALA A 307 23.55 -19.32 7.38
N THR A 308 22.82 -19.83 6.39
CA THR A 308 23.37 -20.60 5.26
C THR A 308 23.59 -19.75 4.02
N TYR A 309 22.67 -18.84 3.74
CA TYR A 309 22.66 -18.00 2.54
C TYR A 309 23.02 -16.55 2.90
N ASP A 310 23.71 -15.90 1.97
CA ASP A 310 24.06 -14.49 2.12
C ASP A 310 22.85 -13.58 1.91
N PHE A 311 21.90 -14.01 1.09
CA PHE A 311 20.63 -13.34 0.83
C PHE A 311 19.48 -14.35 0.83
N VAL A 312 18.40 -14.01 1.50
CA VAL A 312 17.11 -14.72 1.45
C VAL A 312 16.07 -13.73 0.95
N LEU A 313 15.57 -13.96 -0.25
CA LEU A 313 14.61 -13.08 -0.91
C LEU A 313 13.22 -13.75 -0.89
N TYR A 314 12.28 -13.11 -0.24
CA TYR A 314 10.89 -13.56 -0.18
C TYR A 314 10.05 -12.87 -1.23
N ASP A 315 9.36 -13.64 -2.05
CA ASP A 315 8.27 -13.16 -2.91
C ASP A 315 6.95 -13.34 -2.17
N LEU A 316 6.38 -12.23 -1.69
CA LEU A 316 5.17 -12.23 -0.88
C LEU A 316 3.92 -11.97 -1.73
N PRO A 317 2.75 -12.45 -1.29
CA PRO A 317 1.48 -12.07 -1.89
C PRO A 317 1.27 -10.55 -1.88
N PRO A 318 0.46 -10.01 -2.81
CA PRO A 318 0.09 -8.60 -2.80
C PRO A 318 -0.62 -8.20 -1.50
N VAL A 319 -0.24 -7.02 -0.95
CA VAL A 319 -0.74 -6.55 0.37
C VAL A 319 -2.25 -6.42 0.42
N LEU A 320 -2.88 -5.93 -0.66
CA LEU A 320 -4.35 -5.76 -0.69
C LEU A 320 -5.12 -7.06 -0.90
N LEU A 321 -4.45 -8.13 -1.36
CA LEU A 321 -5.10 -9.41 -1.65
C LEU A 321 -4.94 -10.45 -0.53
N SER A 322 -3.97 -10.26 0.35
CA SER A 322 -3.64 -11.25 1.38
C SER A 322 -3.34 -10.58 2.73
N SER A 323 -4.17 -10.86 3.72
CA SER A 323 -3.89 -10.52 5.12
C SER A 323 -2.63 -11.18 5.66
N ASP A 324 -2.23 -12.28 5.04
CA ASP A 324 -1.04 -13.05 5.38
C ASP A 324 0.23 -12.21 5.21
N THR A 325 0.22 -11.32 4.22
CA THR A 325 1.35 -10.46 3.92
C THR A 325 1.68 -9.51 5.06
N GLU A 326 0.69 -8.99 5.79
CA GLU A 326 0.91 -8.11 6.94
C GLU A 326 1.71 -8.83 8.05
N PHE A 327 1.33 -10.07 8.36
CA PHE A 327 2.03 -10.89 9.36
C PHE A 327 3.44 -11.27 8.90
N LEU A 328 3.60 -11.58 7.61
CA LEU A 328 4.91 -11.92 7.04
C LEU A 328 5.86 -10.71 7.07
N ILE A 329 5.35 -9.52 6.78
CA ILE A 329 6.10 -8.26 6.84
C ILE A 329 6.64 -7.99 8.25
N GLU A 330 5.81 -8.16 9.27
CA GLU A 330 6.24 -8.00 10.67
C GLU A 330 7.35 -8.99 11.05
N THR A 331 7.29 -10.21 10.53
CA THR A 331 8.27 -11.27 10.83
C THR A 331 9.59 -11.07 10.10
N LEU A 332 9.55 -10.65 8.82
CA LEU A 332 10.70 -10.57 7.92
C LEU A 332 11.46 -9.23 8.02
N GLY A 333 10.79 -8.19 8.41
CA GLY A 333 11.37 -6.89 8.83
C GLY A 333 11.66 -5.91 7.72
N GLN A 334 12.35 -6.23 6.63
CA GLN A 334 12.63 -5.29 5.53
C GLN A 334 11.86 -5.68 4.27
N VAL A 335 11.00 -4.75 3.82
CA VAL A 335 10.10 -4.99 2.70
C VAL A 335 10.31 -3.98 1.60
N PHE A 336 10.29 -4.45 0.36
CA PHE A 336 10.24 -3.65 -0.86
C PHE A 336 8.86 -3.81 -1.49
N VAL A 337 8.24 -2.69 -1.80
CA VAL A 337 6.96 -2.69 -2.51
C VAL A 337 7.24 -2.47 -4.00
N VAL A 338 6.84 -3.43 -4.81
CA VAL A 338 6.94 -3.37 -6.27
C VAL A 338 5.67 -2.72 -6.81
N VAL A 339 5.84 -1.69 -7.61
CA VAL A 339 4.74 -0.96 -8.26
C VAL A 339 4.95 -1.04 -9.77
N GLU A 340 3.96 -1.55 -10.46
CA GLU A 340 3.90 -1.58 -11.93
C GLU A 340 3.17 -0.34 -12.44
N ALA A 341 3.75 0.35 -13.44
CA ALA A 341 3.27 1.61 -13.98
C ALA A 341 2.76 1.46 -15.41
#